data_95965d9b22f5a521521445bb4d3021ea
#
_entry.id   95965d9b22f5a521521445bb4d3021ea
#
_cell.length_a   1.000
_cell.length_b   1.000
_cell.length_c   1.000
_cell.angle_alpha   90.00
_cell.angle_beta   90.00
_cell.angle_gamma   90.00
#
_symmetry.space_group_name_H-M   'P 1'
#
loop_
_entity.id
_entity.type
_entity.pdbx_description
1 polymer ?
#
loop_
_entity_poly.entity_id
_entity_poly.type
_entity_poly.pdbx_seq_one_letter_code
_entity_poly.pdbx_strand_id
1 'polypeptide(L)'
;MFSKLAFSTLLFFSAFIFAQNSKTANTVLMGGKPVHTYAKLPALNKAAPKFTLTDVTMKDQTLDSYKGKFMILNIFPSVDTGVCSASVHHFNEDAASIPNTVVLCISKDLPFAQKRFCGAEGIKNVVMLSDFRSDFGKTYGVEITDSMMKGLLSRAVVVIDPSGKIIYEEQVADISQEPNYEAAIAAVKK
;
A
#
# COMPACT_ATOMS: atom_id res chain seq x y z
N MET A 1 -77.03 7.50 7.02
CA MET A 1 -76.19 6.58 7.77
C MET A 1 -74.98 6.28 6.89
N PHE A 2 -73.90 7.10 6.96
CA PHE A 2 -72.74 7.02 6.11
C PHE A 2 -71.53 6.57 6.96
N SER A 3 -71.07 5.36 6.67
CA SER A 3 -69.85 4.78 7.30
C SER A 3 -68.63 5.39 6.65
N LYS A 4 -67.73 6.01 7.45
CA LYS A 4 -66.41 6.48 7.01
C LYS A 4 -65.39 5.38 7.20
N LEU A 5 -64.91 4.78 6.10
CA LEU A 5 -63.70 3.95 6.11
C LEU A 5 -62.47 4.84 6.19
N ALA A 6 -61.71 4.70 7.27
CA ALA A 6 -60.39 5.31 7.42
C ALA A 6 -59.33 4.37 6.83
N PHE A 7 -58.69 4.79 5.73
CA PHE A 7 -57.53 4.12 5.15
C PHE A 7 -56.27 4.58 5.90
N SER A 8 -55.71 3.70 6.74
CA SER A 8 -54.44 3.93 7.43
C SER A 8 -53.30 3.50 6.51
N THR A 9 -52.59 4.47 5.94
CA THR A 9 -51.37 4.23 5.13
C THR A 9 -50.18 4.06 6.04
N LEU A 10 -49.70 2.83 6.18
CA LEU A 10 -48.47 2.50 6.91
C LEU A 10 -47.27 2.82 6.02
N LEU A 11 -46.58 3.92 6.28
CA LEU A 11 -45.30 4.26 5.66
C LEU A 11 -44.19 3.40 6.27
N PHE A 12 -43.73 2.39 5.52
CA PHE A 12 -42.49 1.68 5.82
C PHE A 12 -41.28 2.56 5.50
N PHE A 13 -40.70 3.13 6.53
CA PHE A 13 -39.40 3.83 6.43
C PHE A 13 -38.30 2.75 6.45
N SER A 14 -37.82 2.35 5.28
CA SER A 14 -36.64 1.50 5.15
C SER A 14 -35.40 2.32 5.53
N ALA A 15 -34.94 2.18 6.76
CA ALA A 15 -33.65 2.73 7.18
C ALA A 15 -32.55 1.93 6.47
N PHE A 16 -31.99 2.51 5.39
CA PHE A 16 -30.72 2.05 4.85
C PHE A 16 -29.62 2.39 5.86
N ILE A 17 -29.23 1.41 6.68
CA ILE A 17 -28.03 1.49 7.51
C ILE A 17 -26.85 1.40 6.56
N PHE A 18 -26.30 2.55 6.16
CA PHE A 18 -24.96 2.61 5.61
C PHE A 18 -24.00 2.18 6.74
N ALA A 19 -23.54 0.94 6.72
CA ALA A 19 -22.42 0.50 7.53
C ALA A 19 -21.20 1.31 7.06
N GLN A 20 -20.92 2.43 7.73
CA GLN A 20 -19.64 3.11 7.62
C GLN A 20 -18.59 2.15 8.16
N ASN A 21 -17.87 1.51 7.25
CA ASN A 21 -16.69 0.73 7.58
C ASN A 21 -15.62 1.73 8.06
N SER A 22 -15.68 2.12 9.33
CA SER A 22 -14.69 2.99 9.97
C SER A 22 -13.37 2.21 10.00
N LYS A 23 -12.50 2.49 9.03
CA LYS A 23 -11.14 1.98 9.04
C LYS A 23 -10.47 2.47 10.32
N THR A 24 -10.14 1.56 11.23
CA THR A 24 -9.47 1.90 12.48
C THR A 24 -8.04 2.31 12.16
N ALA A 25 -7.66 3.52 12.54
CA ALA A 25 -6.28 4.00 12.42
C ALA A 25 -5.31 3.00 13.06
N ASN A 26 -4.14 2.81 12.45
CA ASN A 26 -3.07 2.03 13.04
C ASN A 26 -1.99 2.96 13.62
N THR A 27 -1.28 2.49 14.65
CA THR A 27 -0.18 3.23 15.27
C THR A 27 1.13 2.52 14.96
N VAL A 28 2.10 3.28 14.46
CA VAL A 28 3.50 2.89 14.29
C VAL A 28 4.39 3.87 15.03
N LEU A 29 5.68 3.61 15.12
CA LEU A 29 6.65 4.53 15.73
C LEU A 29 7.47 5.24 14.64
N MET A 30 8.00 6.40 14.98
CA MET A 30 9.03 7.14 14.25
C MET A 30 10.10 7.59 15.24
N GLY A 31 11.21 6.85 15.29
CA GLY A 31 12.25 7.08 16.30
C GLY A 31 11.71 6.98 17.73
N GLY A 32 10.89 5.97 18.00
CA GLY A 32 10.27 5.71 19.30
C GLY A 32 9.03 6.56 19.62
N LYS A 33 8.63 7.52 18.77
CA LYS A 33 7.43 8.35 18.97
C LYS A 33 6.25 7.81 18.18
N PRO A 34 5.03 7.74 18.75
CA PRO A 34 3.85 7.25 18.05
C PRO A 34 3.44 8.17 16.90
N VAL A 35 3.09 7.53 15.78
CA VAL A 35 2.60 8.15 14.55
C VAL A 35 1.43 7.30 14.06
N HIS A 36 0.37 7.94 13.55
CA HIS A 36 -0.82 7.24 13.11
C HIS A 36 -0.86 7.12 11.59
N THR A 37 -1.32 5.97 11.10
CA THR A 37 -1.62 5.75 9.69
C THR A 37 -3.12 5.66 9.47
N TYR A 38 -3.53 5.81 8.21
CA TYR A 38 -4.94 5.88 7.81
C TYR A 38 -5.76 4.66 8.26
N ALA A 39 -5.15 3.46 8.19
CA ALA A 39 -5.75 2.21 8.65
C ALA A 39 -4.66 1.15 8.87
N LYS A 40 -5.06 -0.08 9.18
CA LYS A 40 -4.20 -1.26 9.10
C LYS A 40 -3.99 -1.68 7.65
N LEU A 41 -2.93 -2.44 7.38
CA LEU A 41 -2.71 -3.09 6.09
C LEU A 41 -3.91 -3.97 5.68
N PRO A 42 -4.10 -4.20 4.39
CA PRO A 42 -5.07 -5.17 3.91
C PRO A 42 -4.74 -6.57 4.46
N ALA A 43 -5.80 -7.29 4.91
CA ALA A 43 -5.62 -8.51 5.66
C ALA A 43 -4.98 -9.65 4.84
N LEU A 44 -4.16 -10.44 5.51
CA LEU A 44 -3.57 -11.66 5.00
C LEU A 44 -4.65 -12.63 4.45
N ASN A 45 -4.33 -13.34 3.39
CA ASN A 45 -5.21 -14.29 2.71
C ASN A 45 -6.46 -13.67 2.03
N LYS A 46 -6.50 -12.36 1.84
CA LYS A 46 -7.54 -11.65 1.08
C LYS A 46 -7.01 -11.20 -0.29
N ALA A 47 -7.93 -10.91 -1.20
CA ALA A 47 -7.58 -10.28 -2.47
C ALA A 47 -6.94 -8.91 -2.20
N ALA A 48 -5.83 -8.63 -2.88
CA ALA A 48 -5.16 -7.35 -2.80
C ALA A 48 -6.08 -6.23 -3.34
N PRO A 49 -6.18 -5.08 -2.65
CA PRO A 49 -6.90 -3.94 -3.17
C PRO A 49 -6.30 -3.47 -4.51
N LYS A 50 -7.15 -3.10 -5.45
CA LYS A 50 -6.71 -2.53 -6.71
C LYS A 50 -6.03 -1.19 -6.48
N PHE A 51 -5.00 -0.91 -7.29
CA PHE A 51 -4.31 0.37 -7.30
C PHE A 51 -4.06 0.83 -8.74
N THR A 52 -3.84 2.13 -8.88
CA THR A 52 -3.26 2.75 -10.06
C THR A 52 -2.18 3.70 -9.59
N LEU A 53 -0.93 3.46 -9.97
CA LEU A 53 0.25 4.22 -9.59
C LEU A 53 0.99 4.68 -10.84
N THR A 54 1.79 5.74 -10.74
CA THR A 54 2.50 6.30 -11.88
C THR A 54 3.96 5.86 -11.88
N ASP A 55 4.45 5.30 -12.98
CA ASP A 55 5.86 4.92 -13.12
C ASP A 55 6.76 6.12 -13.49
N VAL A 56 8.07 5.90 -13.52
CA VAL A 56 9.08 6.93 -13.84
C VAL A 56 9.00 7.46 -15.27
N THR A 57 8.16 6.87 -16.13
CA THR A 57 7.87 7.34 -17.49
C THR A 57 6.54 8.07 -17.61
N MET A 58 5.89 8.36 -16.48
CA MET A 58 4.58 8.99 -16.35
C MET A 58 3.40 8.13 -16.85
N LYS A 59 3.59 6.82 -17.02
CA LYS A 59 2.54 5.87 -17.37
C LYS A 59 1.89 5.29 -16.11
N ASP A 60 0.60 5.06 -16.18
CA ASP A 60 -0.13 4.42 -15.10
C ASP A 60 0.10 2.90 -15.13
N GLN A 61 0.43 2.37 -13.95
CA GLN A 61 0.61 0.96 -13.66
C GLN A 61 -0.45 0.52 -12.66
N THR A 62 -1.06 -0.62 -12.93
CA THR A 62 -2.15 -1.18 -12.09
C THR A 62 -1.74 -2.53 -11.52
N LEU A 63 -2.50 -3.04 -10.55
CA LEU A 63 -2.33 -4.41 -10.07
C LEU A 63 -2.36 -5.42 -11.24
N ASP A 64 -3.26 -5.21 -12.20
CA ASP A 64 -3.43 -6.09 -13.37
C ASP A 64 -2.23 -6.04 -14.33
N SER A 65 -1.40 -4.98 -14.31
CA SER A 65 -0.18 -4.89 -15.12
C SER A 65 0.84 -5.98 -14.78
N TYR A 66 0.75 -6.56 -13.58
CA TYR A 66 1.67 -7.58 -13.07
C TYR A 66 0.99 -8.93 -12.82
N LYS A 67 -0.21 -9.14 -13.36
CA LYS A 67 -0.98 -10.39 -13.20
C LYS A 67 -0.16 -11.63 -13.60
N GLY A 68 -0.27 -12.68 -12.81
CA GLY A 68 0.46 -13.94 -13.04
C GLY A 68 1.88 -13.97 -12.48
N LYS A 69 2.34 -12.87 -11.88
CA LYS A 69 3.61 -12.79 -11.14
C LYS A 69 3.38 -12.65 -9.65
N PHE A 70 4.36 -13.05 -8.85
CA PHE A 70 4.45 -12.56 -7.48
C PHE A 70 4.81 -11.07 -7.49
N MET A 71 4.21 -10.31 -6.59
CA MET A 71 4.51 -8.88 -6.40
C MET A 71 4.98 -8.66 -4.98
N ILE A 72 6.16 -8.07 -4.80
CA ILE A 72 6.64 -7.56 -3.53
C ILE A 72 6.46 -6.04 -3.56
N LEU A 73 5.54 -5.52 -2.75
CA LEU A 73 5.31 -4.09 -2.59
C LEU A 73 6.21 -3.60 -1.45
N ASN A 74 7.31 -2.91 -1.79
CA ASN A 74 8.19 -2.21 -0.85
C ASN A 74 7.70 -0.78 -0.73
N ILE A 75 7.01 -0.47 0.36
CA ILE A 75 6.34 0.81 0.61
C ILE A 75 7.15 1.61 1.63
N PHE A 76 7.42 2.88 1.35
CA PHE A 76 8.26 3.72 2.21
C PHE A 76 7.97 5.22 2.06
N PRO A 77 8.43 6.08 3.01
CA PRO A 77 8.19 7.52 2.97
C PRO A 77 8.79 8.24 1.76
N SER A 78 10.09 8.10 1.50
CA SER A 78 10.78 8.80 0.40
C SER A 78 12.14 8.20 0.09
N VAL A 79 12.52 8.14 -1.19
CA VAL A 79 13.85 7.71 -1.65
C VAL A 79 14.99 8.59 -1.11
N ASP A 80 14.69 9.81 -0.69
CA ASP A 80 15.68 10.77 -0.17
C ASP A 80 16.03 10.53 1.31
N THR A 81 15.56 9.42 1.94
CA THR A 81 15.94 9.04 3.31
C THR A 81 16.77 7.76 3.32
N GLY A 82 17.80 7.71 4.20
CA GLY A 82 18.82 6.64 4.18
C GLY A 82 18.23 5.22 4.28
N VAL A 83 17.30 4.96 5.20
CA VAL A 83 16.68 3.64 5.37
C VAL A 83 15.78 3.26 4.19
N CYS A 84 15.12 4.23 3.54
CA CYS A 84 14.32 3.94 2.36
C CYS A 84 15.20 3.61 1.16
N SER A 85 16.27 4.40 0.94
CA SER A 85 17.27 4.10 -0.09
C SER A 85 17.87 2.70 0.12
N ALA A 86 18.29 2.37 1.35
CA ALA A 86 18.80 1.03 1.69
C ALA A 86 17.80 -0.08 1.34
N SER A 87 16.51 0.10 1.63
CA SER A 87 15.50 -0.91 1.29
C SER A 87 15.32 -1.10 -0.22
N VAL A 88 15.45 -0.02 -1.01
CA VAL A 88 15.41 -0.12 -2.48
C VAL A 88 16.62 -0.88 -3.01
N HIS A 89 17.81 -0.59 -2.49
CA HIS A 89 19.04 -1.30 -2.86
C HIS A 89 18.94 -2.79 -2.54
N HIS A 90 18.53 -3.14 -1.32
CA HIS A 90 18.39 -4.52 -0.88
C HIS A 90 17.46 -5.32 -1.82
N PHE A 91 16.26 -4.81 -2.05
CA PHE A 91 15.33 -5.46 -2.98
C PHE A 91 15.80 -5.44 -4.44
N ASN A 92 16.57 -4.43 -4.87
CA ASN A 92 17.14 -4.39 -6.22
C ASN A 92 18.18 -5.51 -6.44
N GLU A 93 18.97 -5.83 -5.42
CA GLU A 93 19.92 -6.95 -5.45
C GLU A 93 19.18 -8.28 -5.47
N ASP A 94 18.20 -8.48 -4.59
CA ASP A 94 17.46 -9.72 -4.47
C ASP A 94 16.52 -10.00 -5.65
N ALA A 95 15.90 -8.97 -6.21
CA ALA A 95 14.91 -9.11 -7.28
C ALA A 95 15.43 -9.89 -8.51
N ALA A 96 16.72 -9.75 -8.81
CA ALA A 96 17.36 -10.46 -9.91
C ALA A 96 17.42 -11.99 -9.71
N SER A 97 17.34 -12.46 -8.46
CA SER A 97 17.47 -13.87 -8.07
C SER A 97 16.13 -14.59 -7.84
N ILE A 98 15.01 -13.85 -7.80
CA ILE A 98 13.70 -14.41 -7.44
C ILE A 98 12.86 -14.62 -8.72
N PRO A 99 12.66 -15.86 -9.17
CA PRO A 99 11.96 -16.14 -10.42
C PRO A 99 10.49 -15.73 -10.35
N ASN A 100 9.92 -15.34 -11.49
CA ASN A 100 8.51 -14.93 -11.65
C ASN A 100 8.02 -13.88 -10.65
N THR A 101 8.92 -12.98 -10.20
CA THR A 101 8.61 -11.96 -9.19
C THR A 101 8.92 -10.57 -9.72
N VAL A 102 8.10 -9.59 -9.34
CA VAL A 102 8.38 -8.17 -9.54
C VAL A 102 8.38 -7.46 -8.19
N VAL A 103 9.37 -6.62 -7.96
CA VAL A 103 9.41 -5.74 -6.80
C VAL A 103 8.94 -4.36 -7.22
N LEU A 104 7.93 -3.85 -6.53
CA LEU A 104 7.33 -2.54 -6.72
C LEU A 104 7.71 -1.64 -5.55
N CYS A 105 8.57 -0.66 -5.78
CA CYS A 105 9.01 0.33 -4.79
C CYS A 105 8.08 1.55 -4.85
N ILE A 106 7.33 1.79 -3.78
CA ILE A 106 6.19 2.72 -3.78
C ILE A 106 6.39 3.82 -2.74
N SER A 107 6.29 5.08 -3.18
CA SER A 107 6.37 6.27 -2.32
C SER A 107 5.51 7.42 -2.86
N LYS A 108 5.43 8.52 -2.12
CA LYS A 108 4.80 9.77 -2.59
C LYS A 108 5.76 10.65 -3.41
N ASP A 109 7.02 10.25 -3.58
CA ASP A 109 7.96 10.99 -4.41
C ASP A 109 7.44 11.13 -5.83
N LEU A 110 7.70 12.26 -6.46
CA LEU A 110 7.35 12.46 -7.87
C LEU A 110 8.12 11.48 -8.77
N PRO A 111 7.54 10.99 -9.88
CA PRO A 111 8.22 10.10 -10.82
C PRO A 111 9.58 10.63 -11.31
N PHE A 112 9.73 11.95 -11.39
CA PHE A 112 11.00 12.60 -11.78
C PHE A 112 12.09 12.42 -10.72
N ALA A 113 11.74 12.50 -9.42
CA ALA A 113 12.66 12.27 -8.33
C ALA A 113 13.08 10.79 -8.26
N GLN A 114 12.11 9.88 -8.37
CA GLN A 114 12.36 8.44 -8.45
C GLN A 114 13.27 8.09 -9.64
N LYS A 115 13.04 8.68 -10.83
CA LYS A 115 13.89 8.48 -12.01
C LYS A 115 15.33 8.95 -11.78
N ARG A 116 15.50 10.13 -11.17
CA ARG A 116 16.83 10.67 -10.82
C ARG A 116 17.55 9.76 -9.83
N PHE A 117 16.85 9.29 -8.78
CA PHE A 117 17.38 8.36 -7.81
C PHE A 117 17.86 7.06 -8.48
N CYS A 118 17.03 6.41 -9.30
CA CYS A 118 17.42 5.20 -10.01
C CYS A 118 18.67 5.40 -10.88
N GLY A 119 18.74 6.53 -11.58
CA GLY A 119 19.91 6.85 -12.43
C GLY A 119 21.20 7.09 -11.64
N ALA A 120 21.09 7.77 -10.48
CA ALA A 120 22.24 8.06 -9.62
C ALA A 120 22.74 6.82 -8.89
N GLU A 121 21.81 5.98 -8.41
CA GLU A 121 22.10 4.83 -7.53
C GLU A 121 22.21 3.49 -8.30
N GLY A 122 22.07 3.49 -9.63
CA GLY A 122 22.20 2.27 -10.44
C GLY A 122 21.08 1.25 -10.25
N ILE A 123 19.90 1.68 -9.82
CA ILE A 123 18.72 0.82 -9.60
C ILE A 123 18.11 0.38 -10.93
N LYS A 124 18.00 -0.95 -11.17
CA LYS A 124 17.57 -1.52 -12.47
C LYS A 124 16.58 -2.68 -12.37
N ASN A 125 16.54 -3.39 -11.24
CA ASN A 125 15.79 -4.66 -11.10
C ASN A 125 14.44 -4.49 -10.39
N VAL A 126 14.10 -3.29 -9.95
CA VAL A 126 12.82 -2.96 -9.31
C VAL A 126 12.06 -1.93 -10.14
N VAL A 127 10.76 -1.89 -9.94
CA VAL A 127 9.87 -0.90 -10.57
C VAL A 127 9.53 0.18 -9.55
N MET A 128 9.90 1.43 -9.83
CA MET A 128 9.53 2.57 -9.01
C MET A 128 8.15 3.08 -9.40
N LEU A 129 7.29 3.24 -8.41
CA LEU A 129 5.91 3.70 -8.59
C LEU A 129 5.58 4.82 -7.62
N SER A 130 4.95 5.85 -8.12
CA SER A 130 4.58 7.04 -7.37
C SER A 130 3.09 7.06 -7.04
N ASP A 131 2.76 7.31 -5.78
CA ASP A 131 1.40 7.57 -5.26
C ASP A 131 1.09 9.08 -5.18
N PHE A 132 1.77 9.93 -5.98
CA PHE A 132 1.62 11.40 -5.88
C PHE A 132 0.23 11.91 -6.29
N ARG A 133 -0.51 11.14 -7.09
CA ARG A 133 -1.84 11.50 -7.61
C ARG A 133 -2.89 10.40 -7.44
N SER A 134 -2.65 9.45 -6.55
CA SER A 134 -3.59 8.35 -6.28
C SER A 134 -3.94 8.25 -4.79
N ASP A 135 -4.86 7.37 -4.45
CA ASP A 135 -5.26 7.08 -3.06
C ASP A 135 -4.70 5.73 -2.57
N PHE A 136 -3.55 5.28 -3.13
CA PHE A 136 -2.92 4.02 -2.73
C PHE A 136 -2.65 3.99 -1.22
N GLY A 137 -2.03 5.05 -0.68
CA GLY A 137 -1.68 5.13 0.74
C GLY A 137 -2.89 4.95 1.66
N LYS A 138 -4.05 5.51 1.30
CA LYS A 138 -5.31 5.32 2.05
C LYS A 138 -5.91 3.94 1.82
N THR A 139 -5.86 3.45 0.59
CA THR A 139 -6.40 2.14 0.21
C THR A 139 -5.69 1.02 0.94
N TYR A 140 -4.36 1.09 1.03
CA TYR A 140 -3.52 0.13 1.76
C TYR A 140 -3.35 0.47 3.24
N GLY A 141 -3.90 1.59 3.72
CA GLY A 141 -3.89 1.98 5.13
C GLY A 141 -2.59 2.61 5.61
N VAL A 142 -1.61 2.81 4.73
CA VAL A 142 -0.24 3.20 5.06
C VAL A 142 0.04 4.70 5.03
N GLU A 143 -0.91 5.54 4.60
CA GLU A 143 -0.72 6.99 4.60
C GLU A 143 -0.64 7.51 6.04
N ILE A 144 0.39 8.25 6.36
CA ILE A 144 0.59 8.89 7.67
C ILE A 144 -0.38 10.06 7.80
N THR A 145 -1.14 10.10 8.91
CA THR A 145 -2.22 11.08 9.11
C THR A 145 -1.83 12.23 10.01
N ASP A 146 -0.72 12.11 10.73
CA ASP A 146 -0.21 13.13 11.67
C ASP A 146 1.33 13.25 11.60
N SER A 147 1.95 13.91 12.55
CA SER A 147 3.38 14.19 12.61
C SER A 147 3.90 15.09 11.48
N MET A 148 5.21 15.32 11.46
CA MET A 148 5.90 16.08 10.40
C MET A 148 5.91 15.33 9.05
N MET A 149 5.60 14.01 9.06
CA MET A 149 5.55 13.17 7.86
C MET A 149 4.12 12.96 7.34
N LYS A 150 3.16 13.72 7.83
CA LYS A 150 1.77 13.65 7.37
C LYS A 150 1.66 13.75 5.85
N GLY A 151 0.94 12.80 5.25
CA GLY A 151 0.74 12.68 3.81
C GLY A 151 1.76 11.79 3.10
N LEU A 152 2.88 11.44 3.75
CA LEU A 152 3.79 10.41 3.25
C LEU A 152 3.27 9.00 3.58
N LEU A 153 3.92 7.99 3.02
CA LEU A 153 3.62 6.59 3.34
C LEU A 153 4.46 6.12 4.53
N SER A 154 3.91 5.29 5.39
CA SER A 154 4.68 4.57 6.40
C SER A 154 5.49 3.45 5.73
N ARG A 155 6.37 2.80 6.52
CA ARG A 155 7.13 1.67 6.00
C ARG A 155 6.32 0.37 6.12
N ALA A 156 6.18 -0.34 4.99
CA ALA A 156 5.49 -1.63 4.95
C ALA A 156 5.97 -2.49 3.78
N VAL A 157 5.84 -3.81 3.93
CA VAL A 157 6.01 -4.76 2.85
C VAL A 157 4.75 -5.61 2.71
N VAL A 158 4.27 -5.78 1.48
CA VAL A 158 3.14 -6.65 1.16
C VAL A 158 3.54 -7.57 0.03
N VAL A 159 3.34 -8.88 0.18
CA VAL A 159 3.57 -9.85 -0.90
C VAL A 159 2.24 -10.38 -1.41
N ILE A 160 2.08 -10.33 -2.73
CA ILE A 160 0.87 -10.76 -3.43
C ILE A 160 1.25 -11.91 -4.37
N ASP A 161 0.48 -12.99 -4.35
CA ASP A 161 0.71 -14.15 -5.20
C ASP A 161 0.18 -13.93 -6.64
N PRO A 162 0.49 -14.83 -7.59
CA PRO A 162 0.03 -14.73 -8.98
C PRO A 162 -1.50 -14.71 -9.16
N SER A 163 -2.26 -15.14 -8.16
CA SER A 163 -3.72 -15.09 -8.15
C SER A 163 -4.29 -13.74 -7.67
N GLY A 164 -3.42 -12.85 -7.17
CA GLY A 164 -3.79 -11.56 -6.60
C GLY A 164 -4.14 -11.60 -5.11
N LYS A 165 -3.75 -12.64 -4.39
CA LYS A 165 -4.00 -12.82 -2.97
C LYS A 165 -2.79 -12.38 -2.15
N ILE A 166 -3.01 -11.69 -1.04
CA ILE A 166 -1.96 -11.30 -0.09
C ILE A 166 -1.50 -12.54 0.69
N ILE A 167 -0.21 -12.87 0.61
CA ILE A 167 0.42 -14.01 1.27
C ILE A 167 1.41 -13.63 2.37
N TYR A 168 1.80 -12.36 2.42
CA TYR A 168 2.61 -11.76 3.49
C TYR A 168 2.27 -10.29 3.62
N GLU A 169 2.28 -9.80 4.85
CA GLU A 169 2.15 -8.37 5.13
C GLU A 169 2.93 -8.01 6.39
N GLU A 170 3.63 -6.90 6.35
CA GLU A 170 4.36 -6.31 7.47
C GLU A 170 4.22 -4.79 7.41
N GLN A 171 3.65 -4.20 8.44
CA GLN A 171 3.83 -2.76 8.69
C GLN A 171 4.91 -2.63 9.76
N VAL A 172 6.07 -2.06 9.39
CA VAL A 172 7.23 -1.98 10.28
C VAL A 172 6.87 -1.16 11.53
N ALA A 173 7.15 -1.72 12.69
CA ALA A 173 6.73 -1.15 13.97
C ALA A 173 7.31 0.25 14.23
N ASP A 174 8.55 0.51 13.79
CA ASP A 174 9.15 1.85 13.75
C ASP A 174 9.64 2.13 12.32
N ILE A 175 9.08 3.16 11.68
CA ILE A 175 9.39 3.51 10.28
C ILE A 175 10.84 3.91 10.05
N SER A 176 11.61 4.14 11.11
CA SER A 176 13.06 4.36 11.05
C SER A 176 13.89 3.08 10.99
N GLN A 177 13.24 1.90 11.08
CA GLN A 177 13.87 0.60 10.95
C GLN A 177 13.63 0.00 9.56
N GLU A 178 14.48 -0.94 9.15
CA GLU A 178 14.31 -1.71 7.92
C GLU A 178 13.22 -2.78 8.09
N PRO A 179 12.55 -3.21 6.99
CA PRO A 179 11.60 -4.32 7.03
C PRO A 179 12.32 -5.67 7.11
N ASN A 180 11.58 -6.73 7.38
CA ASN A 180 12.10 -8.09 7.33
C ASN A 180 12.15 -8.60 5.88
N TYR A 181 13.24 -8.35 5.18
CA TYR A 181 13.47 -8.75 3.78
C TYR A 181 13.40 -10.26 3.59
N GLU A 182 14.03 -11.03 4.48
CA GLU A 182 14.07 -12.50 4.39
C GLU A 182 12.68 -13.10 4.48
N ALA A 183 11.81 -12.62 5.38
CA ALA A 183 10.45 -13.09 5.50
C ALA A 183 9.61 -12.78 4.25
N ALA A 184 9.77 -11.58 3.69
CA ALA A 184 9.09 -11.19 2.45
C ALA A 184 9.51 -12.07 1.26
N ILE A 185 10.82 -12.34 1.12
CA ILE A 185 11.38 -13.20 0.06
C ILE A 185 10.98 -14.67 0.27
N ALA A 186 10.99 -15.15 1.51
CA ALA A 186 10.57 -16.52 1.83
C ALA A 186 9.08 -16.77 1.49
N ALA A 187 8.23 -15.75 1.58
CA ALA A 187 6.83 -15.87 1.20
C ALA A 187 6.62 -16.17 -0.30
N VAL A 188 7.54 -15.71 -1.16
CA VAL A 188 7.50 -15.98 -2.62
C VAL A 188 8.01 -17.37 -2.98
N LYS A 189 8.82 -17.99 -2.12
CA LYS A 189 9.48 -19.29 -2.38
C LYS A 189 8.66 -20.50 -1.92
N LYS A 190 7.51 -20.25 -1.28
CA LYS A 190 6.56 -21.29 -0.82
C LYS A 190 5.62 -21.71 -1.95
#